data_e917553da8af7ebfea76ddf6edfb2f36
#
_entry.id   e917553da8af7ebfea76ddf6edfb2f36
#
_cell.length_a   1.000
_cell.length_b   1.000
_cell.length_c   1.000
_cell.angle_alpha   90.00
_cell.angle_beta   90.00
_cell.angle_gamma   90.00
#
_symmetry.space_group_name_H-M   'P 1'
#
loop_
_entity.id
_entity.type
_entity.pdbx_description
1 polymer ?
#
loop_
_entity_poly.entity_id
_entity_poly.type
_entity_poly.pdbx_seq_one_letter_code
_entity_poly.pdbx_strand_id
1 'polypeptide(L)' 'MIISSAVAFIPGDVFSVYNDSAFSQTIAESGVTLRLAGTSTTGTRTLAQYGICSVLCVGVDTYVITGSGIS' A
#
# COMPACT_ATOMS: atom_id res chain seq x y z
N MET A 1 -0.13 8.57 3.93
CA MET A 1 0.71 7.49 4.49
C MET A 1 1.87 7.20 3.56
N ILE A 2 3.03 6.94 4.11
CA ILE A 2 4.23 6.64 3.32
C ILE A 2 4.76 5.27 3.73
N ILE A 3 4.96 4.40 2.73
CA ILE A 3 5.64 3.12 2.92
C ILE A 3 7.09 3.32 2.48
N SER A 4 8.03 3.11 3.38
CA SER A 4 9.44 3.40 3.10
C SER A 4 10.34 2.25 3.52
N SER A 5 11.57 2.25 3.00
CA SER A 5 12.58 1.28 3.37
C SER A 5 13.04 1.41 4.83
N ALA A 6 12.69 2.51 5.49
CA ALA A 6 12.96 2.71 6.91
C ALA A 6 12.03 1.88 7.80
N VAL A 7 10.91 1.37 7.27
CA VAL A 7 9.96 0.51 7.99
C VAL A 7 10.44 -0.92 7.87
N ALA A 8 10.71 -1.57 8.99
CA ALA A 8 11.37 -2.89 9.01
C ALA A 8 10.35 -4.02 8.90
N PHE A 9 9.65 -4.12 7.78
CA PHE A 9 8.82 -5.30 7.49
C PHE A 9 9.66 -6.41 6.88
N ILE A 10 9.29 -7.64 7.19
CA ILE A 10 9.91 -8.83 6.60
C ILE A 10 8.95 -9.47 5.60
N PRO A 11 9.43 -10.25 4.62
CA PRO A 11 8.54 -10.97 3.71
C PRO A 11 7.51 -11.80 4.46
N GLY A 12 6.25 -11.67 4.06
CA GLY A 12 5.12 -12.31 4.72
C GLY A 12 4.36 -11.41 5.69
N ASP A 13 4.92 -10.28 6.11
CA ASP A 13 4.19 -9.32 6.95
C ASP A 13 3.07 -8.65 6.17
N VAL A 14 1.93 -8.49 6.85
CA VAL A 14 0.73 -7.86 6.29
C VAL A 14 0.23 -6.81 7.26
N PHE A 15 -0.18 -5.66 6.73
CA PHE A 15 -0.93 -4.69 7.52
C PHE A 15 -2.08 -4.12 6.70
N SER A 16 -3.10 -3.60 7.38
CA SER A 16 -4.29 -3.05 6.76
C SER A 16 -4.43 -1.58 7.09
N VAL A 17 -5.01 -0.82 6.16
CA VAL A 17 -5.29 0.60 6.33
C VAL A 17 -6.75 0.84 5.94
N TYR A 18 -7.47 1.56 6.80
CA TYR A 18 -8.83 2.00 6.52
C TYR A 18 -8.87 3.54 6.45
N ASN A 19 -9.45 4.07 5.39
CA ASN A 19 -9.58 5.51 5.23
C ASN A 19 -10.91 6.00 5.81
N ASP A 20 -10.89 6.47 7.04
CA ASP A 20 -12.07 7.03 7.73
C ASP A 20 -12.09 8.55 7.63
N SER A 21 -11.78 9.08 6.46
CA SER A 21 -11.82 10.53 6.22
C SER A 21 -12.84 10.88 5.15
N ALA A 22 -13.12 12.18 5.01
CA ALA A 22 -14.05 12.67 4.00
C ALA A 22 -13.44 12.74 2.60
N PHE A 23 -12.18 12.41 2.45
CA PHE A 23 -11.42 12.58 1.20
C PHE A 23 -10.61 11.33 0.89
N SER A 24 -10.28 11.16 -0.39
CA SER A 24 -9.30 10.15 -0.80
C SER A 24 -7.95 10.46 -0.17
N GLN A 25 -7.23 9.41 0.21
CA GLN A 25 -5.90 9.51 0.79
C GLN A 25 -4.87 8.89 -0.13
N THR A 26 -3.68 9.42 -0.11
CA THR A 26 -2.57 8.91 -0.91
C THR A 26 -1.72 7.96 -0.08
N ILE A 27 -1.42 6.80 -0.64
CA ILE A 27 -0.43 5.88 -0.08
C ILE A 27 0.81 5.97 -0.96
N ALA A 28 1.83 6.65 -0.45
CA ALA A 28 3.07 6.90 -1.16
C ALA A 28 4.12 5.83 -0.83
N GLU A 29 5.07 5.64 -1.73
CA GLU A 29 6.23 4.79 -1.49
C GLU A 29 7.49 5.66 -1.45
N SER A 30 8.49 5.19 -0.71
CA SER A 30 9.78 5.85 -0.63
C SER A 30 10.88 4.81 -0.47
N GLY A 31 11.66 4.62 -1.52
CA GLY A 31 12.75 3.64 -1.54
C GLY A 31 12.28 2.20 -1.62
N VAL A 32 11.00 1.95 -1.88
CA VAL A 32 10.43 0.60 -2.01
C VAL A 32 9.61 0.52 -3.29
N THR A 33 9.30 -0.70 -3.73
CA THR A 33 8.37 -0.95 -4.82
C THR A 33 7.00 -1.26 -4.22
N LEU A 34 5.99 -0.52 -4.63
CA LEU A 34 4.60 -0.74 -4.23
C LEU A 34 3.79 -1.07 -5.48
N ARG A 35 3.30 -2.30 -5.56
CA ARG A 35 2.56 -2.79 -6.74
C ARG A 35 1.09 -2.97 -6.39
N LEU A 36 0.22 -2.53 -7.30
CA LEU A 36 -1.21 -2.82 -7.20
C LEU A 36 -1.43 -4.30 -7.55
N ALA A 37 -2.01 -5.07 -6.62
CA ALA A 37 -2.20 -6.51 -6.77
C ALA A 37 -2.99 -6.83 -8.05
N GLY A 38 -2.58 -7.88 -8.73
CA GLY A 38 -3.19 -8.30 -9.98
C GLY A 38 -2.73 -7.52 -11.20
N THR A 39 -1.82 -6.58 -11.06
CA THR A 39 -1.29 -5.77 -12.16
C THR A 39 0.23 -5.66 -12.05
N SER A 40 0.86 -5.11 -13.09
CA SER A 40 2.27 -4.73 -13.06
C SER A 40 2.47 -3.26 -12.68
N THR A 41 1.39 -2.54 -12.37
CA THR A 41 1.44 -1.11 -12.04
C THR A 41 2.08 -0.92 -10.67
N THR A 42 3.09 -0.06 -10.61
CA THR A 42 3.80 0.28 -9.37
C THR A 42 3.73 1.78 -9.13
N GLY A 43 4.09 2.18 -7.90
CA GLY A 43 4.14 3.59 -7.51
C GLY A 43 3.05 3.95 -6.51
N THR A 44 2.87 5.25 -6.30
CA THR A 44 1.88 5.79 -5.36
C THR A 44 0.47 5.34 -5.71
N ARG A 45 -0.28 4.91 -4.69
CA ARG A 45 -1.67 4.47 -4.84
C ARG A 45 -2.62 5.41 -4.12
N THR A 46 -3.87 5.41 -4.55
CA THR A 46 -4.93 6.23 -3.96
C THR A 46 -5.94 5.33 -3.25
N LEU A 47 -6.25 5.64 -1.99
CA LEU A 47 -7.28 4.97 -1.20
C LEU A 47 -8.49 5.90 -1.09
N ALA A 48 -9.61 5.48 -1.67
CA ALA A 48 -10.83 6.27 -1.69
C ALA A 48 -11.40 6.45 -0.29
N GLN A 49 -12.30 7.44 -0.12
CA GLN A 49 -13.06 7.61 1.10
C GLN A 49 -13.75 6.30 1.49
N TYR A 50 -13.62 5.91 2.76
CA TYR A 50 -14.15 4.64 3.30
C TYR A 50 -13.56 3.39 2.65
N GLY A 51 -12.49 3.55 1.90
CA GLY A 51 -11.77 2.42 1.34
C GLY A 51 -10.92 1.71 2.40
N ILE A 52 -10.69 0.43 2.18
CA ILE A 52 -9.79 -0.38 3.00
C ILE A 52 -8.81 -1.09 2.10
N CYS A 53 -7.57 -1.15 2.52
CA CYS A 53 -6.55 -1.90 1.77
C CYS A 53 -5.69 -2.72 2.71
N SER A 54 -5.05 -3.74 2.14
CA SER A 54 -4.05 -4.54 2.82
C SER A 54 -2.76 -4.47 2.04
N VAL A 55 -1.64 -4.38 2.75
CA VAL A 55 -0.31 -4.31 2.15
C VAL A 55 0.47 -5.53 2.63
N LEU A 56 0.98 -6.31 1.67
CA LEU A 56 1.77 -7.51 1.92
C LEU A 56 3.22 -7.23 1.53
N CYS A 57 4.13 -7.49 2.43
CA CYS A 57 5.56 -7.48 2.12
C CYS A 57 5.93 -8.80 1.46
N VAL A 58 6.35 -8.77 0.19
CA VAL A 58 6.65 -9.98 -0.58
C VAL A 58 8.14 -10.20 -0.79
N GLY A 59 8.95 -9.22 -0.44
CA GLY A 59 10.40 -9.32 -0.57
C GLY A 59 11.05 -8.10 0.05
N VAL A 60 12.38 -8.00 -0.03
CA VAL A 60 13.10 -6.84 0.48
C VAL A 60 12.65 -5.60 -0.31
N ASP A 61 12.15 -4.61 0.42
CA ASP A 61 11.68 -3.34 -0.15
C ASP A 61 10.65 -3.53 -1.28
N THR A 62 9.88 -4.62 -1.25
CA THR A 62 8.87 -4.93 -2.26
C THR A 62 7.55 -5.24 -1.58
N TYR A 63 6.51 -4.49 -1.94
CA TYR A 63 5.19 -4.58 -1.33
C TYR A 63 4.12 -4.71 -2.40
N VAL A 64 3.04 -5.41 -2.06
CA VAL A 64 1.84 -5.52 -2.89
C VAL A 64 0.66 -4.99 -2.10
N ILE A 65 -0.15 -4.14 -2.72
CA ILE A 65 -1.32 -3.53 -2.10
C ILE A 65 -2.59 -3.96 -2.83
N THR A 66 -3.63 -4.27 -2.05
CA THR A 66 -4.94 -4.65 -2.58
C THR A 66 -6.03 -4.18 -1.62
N GLY A 67 -7.27 -4.12 -2.10
CA GLY A 67 -8.41 -3.79 -1.26
C GLY A 67 -9.55 -3.14 -2.02
N SER A 68 -10.62 -2.81 -1.29
CA SER A 68 -11.77 -2.09 -1.83
C SER A 68 -11.50 -0.59 -1.77
N GLY A 69 -11.56 0.07 -2.92
CA GLY A 69 -11.33 1.50 -3.02
C GLY A 69 -9.87 1.89 -3.27
N ILE A 70 -8.98 0.93 -3.46
CA ILE A 70 -7.59 1.20 -3.82
C ILE A 70 -7.45 1.27 -5.35
N SER A 71 -6.68 2.23 -5.81
CA SER A 71 -6.43 2.36 -7.25
C SER A 71 -5.04 2.92 -7.55
#